data_cccd94a0c7a127e5539d15de65591596
#
_entry.id   cccd94a0c7a127e5539d15de65591596
#
_cell.length_a   1.000
_cell.length_b   1.000
_cell.length_c   1.000
_cell.angle_alpha   90.00
_cell.angle_beta   90.00
_cell.angle_gamma   90.00
#
_symmetry.space_group_name_H-M   'P 1'
#
loop_
_entity.id
_entity.type
_entity.pdbx_description
1 polymer ?
#
loop_
_entity_poly.entity_id
_entity_poly.type
_entity_poly.pdbx_seq_one_letter_code
_entity_poly.pdbx_strand_id
1 'polypeptide(L)'
;MFRFAVTIFVSAFLLFQVQPLTGRYILPWFGGGPSIWTACMLFFQILLLGGYLYSHLLTSRLSARRQVQVHSVLVLVSLLWLPIAPDVMWKPTAGEAPLSRILLLLAATVGAPYFVLATTGPLMQRWFTWTNPGTSPWRLYALSNVGSLLALLSYPFVFEPVLTLRSQVLSWSVLYVAYVVLAALCGMPVWRLGRALIAGGVASGVEQAVSLRTAADERTPRPSLLTMGLWLLLSAASSVMFLATTNQLCIDVATVPFLWILP
;
A
#
# COMPACT_ATOMS: atom_id res chain seq x y z
N MET A 1 16.91 -12.42 -1.22
CA MET A 1 16.86 -11.08 -0.61
C MET A 1 16.57 -9.99 -1.65
N PHE A 2 17.35 -9.86 -2.71
CA PHE A 2 17.24 -8.78 -3.70
C PHE A 2 15.82 -8.57 -4.28
N ARG A 3 15.13 -9.62 -4.77
CA ARG A 3 13.77 -9.50 -5.33
C ARG A 3 12.75 -8.93 -4.35
N PHE A 4 12.78 -9.35 -3.07
CA PHE A 4 11.88 -8.77 -2.05
C PHE A 4 12.18 -7.29 -1.80
N ALA A 5 13.46 -6.92 -1.78
CA ALA A 5 13.90 -5.55 -1.63
C ALA A 5 13.38 -4.65 -2.76
N VAL A 6 13.57 -5.07 -4.02
CA VAL A 6 13.09 -4.32 -5.19
C VAL A 6 11.57 -4.25 -5.22
N THR A 7 10.86 -5.36 -4.92
CA THR A 7 9.40 -5.38 -4.89
C THR A 7 8.82 -4.40 -3.86
N ILE A 8 9.38 -4.39 -2.64
CA ILE A 8 8.94 -3.49 -1.57
C ILE A 8 9.24 -2.03 -1.93
N PHE A 9 10.43 -1.75 -2.45
CA PHE A 9 10.80 -0.40 -2.89
C PHE A 9 9.86 0.12 -3.98
N VAL A 10 9.66 -0.65 -5.05
CA VAL A 10 8.78 -0.27 -6.18
C VAL A 10 7.34 -0.11 -5.71
N SER A 11 6.84 -1.00 -4.84
CA SER A 11 5.48 -0.90 -4.32
C SER A 11 5.29 0.36 -3.47
N ALA A 12 6.23 0.67 -2.59
CA ALA A 12 6.18 1.86 -1.76
C ALA A 12 6.27 3.14 -2.61
N PHE A 13 7.15 3.14 -3.60
CA PHE A 13 7.27 4.24 -4.55
C PHE A 13 5.96 4.50 -5.30
N LEU A 14 5.35 3.46 -5.89
CA LEU A 14 4.08 3.56 -6.61
C LEU A 14 2.93 4.00 -5.72
N LEU A 15 2.86 3.46 -4.50
CA LEU A 15 1.80 3.74 -3.53
C LEU A 15 1.77 5.22 -3.13
N PHE A 16 2.94 5.82 -2.93
CA PHE A 16 3.01 7.23 -2.55
C PHE A 16 2.96 8.18 -3.75
N GLN A 17 3.45 7.76 -4.92
CA GLN A 17 3.39 8.60 -6.12
C GLN A 17 1.97 8.74 -6.69
N VAL A 18 1.10 7.74 -6.54
CA VAL A 18 -0.26 7.83 -7.06
C VAL A 18 -1.13 8.88 -6.36
N GLN A 19 -0.81 9.23 -5.12
CA GLN A 19 -1.59 10.20 -4.35
C GLN A 19 -1.54 11.60 -4.98
N PRO A 20 -0.36 12.23 -5.18
CA PRO A 20 -0.29 13.51 -5.86
C PRO A 20 -0.71 13.42 -7.34
N LEU A 21 -0.47 12.30 -8.02
CA LEU A 21 -0.92 12.08 -9.39
C LEU A 21 -2.46 12.17 -9.51
N THR A 22 -3.19 11.51 -8.63
CA THR A 22 -4.67 11.58 -8.62
C THR A 22 -5.16 12.96 -8.20
N GLY A 23 -4.44 13.64 -7.32
CA GLY A 23 -4.71 15.02 -6.96
C GLY A 23 -4.77 15.96 -8.17
N ARG A 24 -3.88 15.79 -9.15
CA ARG A 24 -3.88 16.60 -10.39
C ARG A 24 -5.15 16.43 -11.23
N TYR A 25 -5.83 15.28 -11.14
CA TYR A 25 -7.15 15.11 -11.79
C TYR A 25 -8.28 15.71 -10.97
N ILE A 26 -8.24 15.51 -9.65
CA ILE A 26 -9.35 15.86 -8.76
C ILE A 26 -9.46 17.38 -8.59
N LEU A 27 -8.35 18.07 -8.38
CA LEU A 27 -8.34 19.50 -8.11
C LEU A 27 -9.05 20.34 -9.18
N PRO A 28 -8.77 20.17 -10.49
CA PRO A 28 -9.44 20.96 -11.53
C PRO A 28 -10.94 20.67 -11.65
N TRP A 29 -11.39 19.50 -11.18
CA TRP A 29 -12.78 19.04 -11.32
C TRP A 29 -13.66 19.40 -10.13
N PHE A 30 -13.12 19.29 -8.92
CA PHE A 30 -13.86 19.45 -7.67
C PHE A 30 -13.48 20.70 -6.89
N GLY A 31 -12.45 21.42 -7.34
CA GLY A 31 -11.86 22.56 -6.65
C GLY A 31 -10.76 22.18 -5.67
N GLY A 32 -9.96 23.17 -5.25
CA GLY A 32 -8.78 23.01 -4.39
C GLY A 32 -9.05 23.15 -2.90
N GLY A 33 -10.29 23.00 -2.45
CA GLY A 33 -10.63 23.20 -1.04
C GLY A 33 -10.03 22.14 -0.10
N PRO A 34 -9.73 22.49 1.17
CA PRO A 34 -9.17 21.56 2.15
C PRO A 34 -10.04 20.31 2.36
N SER A 35 -11.37 20.43 2.25
CA SER A 35 -12.30 19.31 2.39
C SER A 35 -12.14 18.23 1.30
N ILE A 36 -11.81 18.63 0.07
CA ILE A 36 -11.54 17.73 -1.06
C ILE A 36 -10.31 16.87 -0.75
N TRP A 37 -9.28 17.52 -0.24
CA TRP A 37 -8.04 16.86 0.14
C TRP A 37 -8.23 15.89 1.31
N THR A 38 -8.94 16.31 2.35
CA THR A 38 -9.25 15.45 3.48
C THR A 38 -10.02 14.20 3.02
N ALA A 39 -10.93 14.34 2.04
CA ALA A 39 -11.62 13.20 1.45
C ALA A 39 -10.67 12.23 0.71
N CYS A 40 -9.72 12.76 -0.08
CA CYS A 40 -8.72 11.94 -0.75
C CYS A 40 -7.82 11.22 0.26
N MET A 41 -7.33 11.91 1.28
CA MET A 41 -6.50 11.35 2.33
C MET A 41 -7.23 10.24 3.09
N LEU A 42 -8.49 10.48 3.46
CA LEU A 42 -9.33 9.48 4.12
C LEU A 42 -9.45 8.20 3.27
N PHE A 43 -9.69 8.34 1.98
CA PHE A 43 -9.76 7.20 1.06
C PHE A 43 -8.48 6.37 1.09
N PHE A 44 -7.32 7.02 0.91
CA PHE A 44 -6.04 6.31 0.89
C PHE A 44 -5.72 5.66 2.23
N GLN A 45 -6.03 6.31 3.35
CA GLN A 45 -5.81 5.74 4.69
C GLN A 45 -6.71 4.51 4.95
N ILE A 46 -7.99 4.56 4.54
CA ILE A 46 -8.90 3.41 4.67
C ILE A 46 -8.38 2.22 3.85
N LEU A 47 -7.95 2.44 2.61
CA LEU A 47 -7.40 1.37 1.78
C LEU A 47 -6.07 0.83 2.31
N LEU A 48 -5.22 1.68 2.88
CA LEU A 48 -3.97 1.27 3.52
C LEU A 48 -4.25 0.35 4.71
N LEU A 49 -5.16 0.77 5.60
CA LEU A 49 -5.62 -0.04 6.73
C LEU A 49 -6.23 -1.36 6.27
N GLY A 50 -7.09 -1.31 5.24
CA GLY A 50 -7.70 -2.48 4.63
C GLY A 50 -6.67 -3.45 4.06
N GLY A 51 -5.62 -2.95 3.40
CA GLY A 51 -4.51 -3.74 2.88
C GLY A 51 -3.70 -4.43 3.99
N TYR A 52 -3.47 -3.74 5.10
CA TYR A 52 -2.80 -4.32 6.27
C TYR A 52 -3.67 -5.41 6.93
N LEU A 53 -4.96 -5.14 7.09
CA LEU A 53 -5.93 -6.12 7.63
C LEU A 53 -6.01 -7.35 6.73
N TYR A 54 -6.11 -7.16 5.41
CA TYR A 54 -6.08 -8.26 4.44
C TYR A 54 -4.82 -9.11 4.59
N SER A 55 -3.64 -8.49 4.65
CA SER A 55 -2.36 -9.19 4.80
C SER A 55 -2.30 -9.98 6.11
N HIS A 56 -2.81 -9.41 7.20
CA HIS A 56 -2.91 -10.07 8.49
C HIS A 56 -3.85 -11.30 8.44
N LEU A 57 -5.05 -11.14 7.90
CA LEU A 57 -6.02 -12.23 7.77
C LEU A 57 -5.53 -13.32 6.83
N LEU A 58 -4.91 -12.94 5.71
CA LEU A 58 -4.35 -13.87 4.74
C LEU A 58 -3.26 -14.74 5.39
N THR A 59 -2.33 -14.11 6.12
CA THR A 59 -1.18 -14.81 6.72
C THR A 59 -1.54 -15.59 7.99
N SER A 60 -2.60 -15.20 8.71
CA SER A 60 -3.05 -15.88 9.93
C SER A 60 -3.99 -17.04 9.67
N ARG A 61 -4.76 -17.02 8.55
CA ARG A 61 -5.83 -18.01 8.30
C ARG A 61 -5.54 -18.96 7.15
N LEU A 62 -4.61 -18.65 6.26
CA LEU A 62 -4.36 -19.46 5.07
C LEU A 62 -2.95 -20.07 5.06
N SER A 63 -2.86 -21.31 4.51
CA SER A 63 -1.58 -21.94 4.24
C SER A 63 -0.77 -21.17 3.20
N ALA A 64 0.56 -21.28 3.23
CA ALA A 64 1.48 -20.56 2.34
C ALA A 64 1.08 -20.65 0.85
N ARG A 65 0.65 -21.83 0.39
CA ARG A 65 0.19 -22.03 -0.98
C ARG A 65 -1.09 -21.24 -1.29
N ARG A 66 -2.09 -21.30 -0.40
CA ARG A 66 -3.35 -20.58 -0.58
C ARG A 66 -3.15 -19.07 -0.53
N GLN A 67 -2.23 -18.59 0.30
CA GLN A 67 -1.86 -17.16 0.33
C GLN A 67 -1.39 -16.69 -1.04
N VAL A 68 -0.46 -17.40 -1.67
CA VAL A 68 0.04 -17.06 -3.01
C VAL A 68 -1.08 -17.11 -4.04
N GLN A 69 -1.96 -18.11 -4.00
CA GLN A 69 -3.08 -18.24 -4.95
C GLN A 69 -4.04 -17.04 -4.84
N VAL A 70 -4.54 -16.78 -3.64
CA VAL A 70 -5.50 -15.70 -3.39
C VAL A 70 -4.90 -14.35 -3.75
N HIS A 71 -3.65 -14.10 -3.31
CA HIS A 71 -2.99 -12.84 -3.60
C HIS A 71 -2.67 -12.67 -5.08
N SER A 72 -2.26 -13.72 -5.78
CA SER A 72 -2.03 -13.66 -7.24
C SER A 72 -3.30 -13.34 -8.02
N VAL A 73 -4.44 -13.92 -7.64
CA VAL A 73 -5.74 -13.57 -8.26
C VAL A 73 -6.06 -12.09 -8.03
N LEU A 74 -5.90 -11.58 -6.80
CA LEU A 74 -6.13 -10.18 -6.49
C LEU A 74 -5.24 -9.25 -7.32
N VAL A 75 -3.94 -9.56 -7.41
CA VAL A 75 -2.97 -8.81 -8.21
C VAL A 75 -3.33 -8.82 -9.70
N LEU A 76 -3.71 -9.98 -10.25
CA LEU A 76 -4.10 -10.08 -11.67
C LEU A 76 -5.39 -9.32 -11.95
N VAL A 77 -6.39 -9.42 -11.08
CA VAL A 77 -7.65 -8.67 -11.21
C VAL A 77 -7.39 -7.16 -11.18
N SER A 78 -6.46 -6.69 -10.34
CA SER A 78 -6.15 -5.26 -10.25
C SER A 78 -5.59 -4.66 -11.56
N LEU A 79 -5.04 -5.49 -12.47
CA LEU A 79 -4.60 -5.03 -13.80
C LEU A 79 -5.74 -4.50 -14.67
N LEU A 80 -6.99 -4.89 -14.39
CA LEU A 80 -8.17 -4.39 -15.12
C LEU A 80 -8.42 -2.89 -14.86
N TRP A 81 -7.83 -2.31 -13.83
CA TRP A 81 -7.90 -0.87 -13.52
C TRP A 81 -6.90 -0.02 -14.30
N LEU A 82 -6.00 -0.63 -15.08
CA LEU A 82 -5.04 0.12 -15.87
C LEU A 82 -5.60 0.54 -17.23
N PRO A 83 -5.25 1.74 -17.72
CA PRO A 83 -4.50 2.80 -17.04
C PRO A 83 -5.33 3.54 -15.98
N ILE A 84 -4.68 4.01 -14.90
CA ILE A 84 -5.32 4.70 -13.77
C ILE A 84 -5.78 6.13 -14.13
N ALA A 85 -6.51 6.30 -15.20
CA ALA A 85 -7.02 7.59 -15.66
C ALA A 85 -8.54 7.67 -15.45
N PRO A 86 -9.05 8.68 -14.74
CA PRO A 86 -10.48 8.87 -14.63
C PRO A 86 -11.06 9.35 -15.97
N ASP A 87 -12.21 8.79 -16.37
CA ASP A 87 -12.97 9.23 -17.51
C ASP A 87 -13.64 10.59 -17.24
N VAL A 88 -13.91 11.35 -18.29
CA VAL A 88 -14.57 12.67 -18.22
C VAL A 88 -15.97 12.58 -17.58
N MET A 89 -16.64 11.44 -17.68
CA MET A 89 -17.94 11.18 -17.05
C MET A 89 -17.92 11.30 -15.52
N TRP A 90 -16.75 11.25 -14.89
CA TRP A 90 -16.58 11.40 -13.45
C TRP A 90 -16.60 12.87 -12.98
N LYS A 91 -16.59 13.84 -13.89
CA LYS A 91 -16.73 15.24 -13.52
C LYS A 91 -18.04 15.45 -12.74
N PRO A 92 -18.02 16.29 -11.71
CA PRO A 92 -19.22 16.56 -10.92
C PRO A 92 -20.28 17.25 -11.76
N THR A 93 -21.53 16.87 -11.56
CA THR A 93 -22.71 17.55 -12.08
C THR A 93 -23.31 18.45 -11.00
N ALA A 94 -24.04 19.49 -11.42
CA ALA A 94 -24.64 20.43 -10.48
C ALA A 94 -25.60 19.69 -9.50
N GLY A 95 -25.41 19.89 -8.19
CA GLY A 95 -26.27 19.33 -7.13
C GLY A 95 -25.80 18.00 -6.53
N GLU A 96 -24.73 17.39 -7.01
CA GLU A 96 -24.17 16.18 -6.40
C GLU A 96 -23.31 16.47 -5.16
N ALA A 97 -23.34 15.58 -4.19
CA ALA A 97 -22.46 15.65 -3.02
C ALA A 97 -20.99 15.35 -3.44
N PRO A 98 -20.05 16.30 -3.33
CA PRO A 98 -18.71 16.13 -3.86
C PRO A 98 -17.94 15.00 -3.18
N LEU A 99 -18.17 14.75 -1.90
CA LEU A 99 -17.48 13.71 -1.14
C LEU A 99 -17.71 12.30 -1.69
N SER A 100 -18.97 11.92 -1.87
CA SER A 100 -19.30 10.59 -2.40
C SER A 100 -18.80 10.38 -3.81
N ARG A 101 -18.86 11.42 -4.65
CA ARG A 101 -18.36 11.38 -6.02
C ARG A 101 -16.85 11.18 -6.08
N ILE A 102 -16.08 11.88 -5.23
CA ILE A 102 -14.64 11.72 -5.13
C ILE A 102 -14.26 10.31 -4.68
N LEU A 103 -14.91 9.79 -3.63
CA LEU A 103 -14.63 8.45 -3.12
C LEU A 103 -14.92 7.37 -4.17
N LEU A 104 -16.03 7.49 -4.91
CA LEU A 104 -16.38 6.58 -6.00
C LEU A 104 -15.38 6.67 -7.17
N LEU A 105 -15.00 7.89 -7.57
CA LEU A 105 -14.00 8.12 -8.60
C LEU A 105 -12.68 7.44 -8.24
N LEU A 106 -12.18 7.68 -7.02
CA LEU A 106 -10.94 7.08 -6.54
C LEU A 106 -11.03 5.54 -6.49
N ALA A 107 -12.17 5.01 -6.02
CA ALA A 107 -12.38 3.56 -5.97
C ALA A 107 -12.38 2.94 -7.39
N ALA A 108 -13.04 3.60 -8.33
CA ALA A 108 -13.16 3.13 -9.71
C ALA A 108 -11.86 3.26 -10.52
N THR A 109 -10.99 4.23 -10.18
CA THR A 109 -9.76 4.49 -10.96
C THR A 109 -8.49 3.90 -10.37
N VAL A 110 -8.30 4.01 -9.05
CA VAL A 110 -7.05 3.59 -8.38
C VAL A 110 -7.27 2.60 -7.24
N GLY A 111 -8.51 2.34 -6.85
CA GLY A 111 -8.82 1.58 -5.64
C GLY A 111 -8.18 0.22 -5.58
N ALA A 112 -8.34 -0.62 -6.59
CA ALA A 112 -7.78 -1.97 -6.60
C ALA A 112 -6.24 -1.98 -6.70
N PRO A 113 -5.58 -1.24 -7.61
CA PRO A 113 -4.12 -1.14 -7.63
C PRO A 113 -3.54 -0.60 -6.32
N TYR A 114 -4.12 0.44 -5.74
CA TYR A 114 -3.69 0.99 -4.47
C TYR A 114 -3.81 -0.02 -3.32
N PHE A 115 -4.94 -0.71 -3.24
CA PHE A 115 -5.17 -1.76 -2.24
C PHE A 115 -4.10 -2.86 -2.34
N VAL A 116 -3.79 -3.34 -3.55
CA VAL A 116 -2.74 -4.34 -3.77
C VAL A 116 -1.38 -3.83 -3.30
N LEU A 117 -1.00 -2.61 -3.65
CA LEU A 117 0.26 -2.00 -3.19
C LEU A 117 0.31 -1.89 -1.67
N ALA A 118 -0.80 -1.52 -1.02
CA ALA A 118 -0.90 -1.42 0.44
C ALA A 118 -0.67 -2.76 1.15
N THR A 119 -1.01 -3.89 0.52
CA THR A 119 -0.78 -5.23 1.09
C THR A 119 0.69 -5.64 1.06
N THR A 120 1.51 -5.04 0.19
CA THR A 120 2.85 -5.53 -0.16
C THR A 120 3.81 -5.51 1.03
N GLY A 121 3.85 -4.41 1.78
CA GLY A 121 4.78 -4.27 2.91
C GLY A 121 4.69 -5.44 3.90
N PRO A 122 3.56 -5.63 4.58
CA PRO A 122 3.42 -6.68 5.59
C PRO A 122 3.49 -8.10 4.97
N LEU A 123 2.91 -8.32 3.79
CA LEU A 123 2.88 -9.63 3.15
C LEU A 123 4.27 -10.07 2.71
N MET A 124 5.02 -9.21 2.02
CA MET A 124 6.37 -9.52 1.55
C MET A 124 7.37 -9.72 2.70
N GLN A 125 7.23 -8.97 3.80
CA GLN A 125 8.03 -9.18 5.01
C GLN A 125 7.76 -10.56 5.62
N ARG A 126 6.50 -10.99 5.69
CA ARG A 126 6.13 -12.32 6.18
C ARG A 126 6.67 -13.43 5.27
N TRP A 127 6.51 -13.30 3.97
CA TRP A 127 7.04 -14.27 3.00
C TRP A 127 8.57 -14.32 3.00
N PHE A 128 9.21 -13.17 3.21
CA PHE A 128 10.66 -13.09 3.33
C PHE A 128 11.17 -13.88 4.55
N THR A 129 10.54 -13.74 5.71
CA THR A 129 10.96 -14.48 6.92
C THR A 129 10.83 -15.99 6.77
N TRP A 130 9.87 -16.47 5.98
CA TRP A 130 9.72 -17.90 5.70
C TRP A 130 10.77 -18.44 4.72
N THR A 131 11.14 -17.63 3.74
CA THR A 131 12.06 -18.07 2.67
C THR A 131 13.52 -17.78 2.99
N ASN A 132 13.82 -16.95 4.00
CA ASN A 132 15.17 -16.56 4.41
C ASN A 132 15.30 -16.62 5.95
N PRO A 133 15.29 -17.83 6.53
CA PRO A 133 15.41 -17.99 7.99
C PRO A 133 16.72 -17.40 8.50
N GLY A 134 16.65 -16.75 9.67
CA GLY A 134 17.83 -16.11 10.28
C GLY A 134 18.14 -14.70 9.79
N THR A 135 17.48 -14.21 8.73
CA THR A 135 17.68 -12.85 8.22
C THR A 135 16.59 -11.92 8.72
N SER A 136 16.99 -10.78 9.29
CA SER A 136 16.06 -9.77 9.80
C SER A 136 15.36 -9.00 8.67
N PRO A 137 14.04 -8.75 8.73
CA PRO A 137 13.29 -7.97 7.75
C PRO A 137 13.46 -6.45 7.89
N TRP A 138 14.14 -5.94 8.90
CA TRP A 138 14.25 -4.49 9.17
C TRP A 138 14.80 -3.67 8.01
N ARG A 139 15.74 -4.24 7.23
CA ARG A 139 16.27 -3.59 6.01
C ARG A 139 15.20 -3.39 4.94
N LEU A 140 14.23 -4.29 4.86
CA LEU A 140 13.11 -4.16 3.92
C LEU A 140 12.17 -3.03 4.33
N TYR A 141 11.96 -2.84 5.63
CA TYR A 141 11.18 -1.73 6.15
C TYR A 141 11.86 -0.38 5.87
N ALA A 142 13.16 -0.26 6.14
CA ALA A 142 13.92 0.95 5.81
C ALA A 142 13.86 1.27 4.32
N LEU A 143 13.96 0.26 3.45
CA LEU A 143 13.89 0.44 2.00
C LEU A 143 12.49 0.89 1.53
N SER A 144 11.42 0.41 2.18
CA SER A 144 10.05 0.91 1.95
C SER A 144 9.96 2.41 2.23
N ASN A 145 10.50 2.87 3.37
CA ASN A 145 10.49 4.28 3.74
C ASN A 145 11.29 5.14 2.74
N VAL A 146 12.46 4.66 2.29
CA VAL A 146 13.24 5.33 1.24
C VAL A 146 12.43 5.43 -0.07
N GLY A 147 11.76 4.36 -0.48
CA GLY A 147 10.90 4.35 -1.67
C GLY A 147 9.76 5.37 -1.57
N SER A 148 9.09 5.44 -0.41
CA SER A 148 8.03 6.40 -0.13
C SER A 148 8.53 7.84 -0.18
N LEU A 149 9.64 8.12 0.47
CA LEU A 149 10.25 9.46 0.51
C LEU A 149 10.67 9.91 -0.89
N LEU A 150 11.33 9.02 -1.66
CA LEU A 150 11.72 9.33 -3.03
C LEU A 150 10.51 9.58 -3.94
N ALA A 151 9.42 8.83 -3.78
CA ALA A 151 8.20 9.06 -4.53
C ALA A 151 7.64 10.46 -4.29
N LEU A 152 7.53 10.86 -3.02
CA LEU A 152 6.98 12.15 -2.63
C LEU A 152 7.88 13.31 -3.06
N LEU A 153 9.20 13.20 -2.83
CA LEU A 153 10.14 14.25 -3.21
C LEU A 153 10.32 14.38 -4.72
N SER A 154 10.38 13.26 -5.45
CA SER A 154 10.55 13.31 -6.90
C SER A 154 9.33 13.84 -7.65
N TYR A 155 8.14 13.74 -7.06
CA TYR A 155 6.92 14.14 -7.74
C TYR A 155 6.93 15.64 -8.12
N PRO A 156 7.05 16.61 -7.21
CA PRO A 156 7.02 18.04 -7.54
C PRO A 156 8.24 18.51 -8.32
N PHE A 157 9.40 17.87 -8.13
CA PHE A 157 10.64 18.35 -8.75
C PHE A 157 10.98 17.69 -10.09
N VAL A 158 10.48 16.46 -10.34
CA VAL A 158 10.83 15.69 -11.52
C VAL A 158 9.57 15.31 -12.33
N PHE A 159 8.60 14.63 -11.71
CA PHE A 159 7.46 14.10 -12.47
C PHE A 159 6.50 15.20 -12.93
N GLU A 160 6.17 16.12 -12.06
CA GLU A 160 5.20 17.17 -12.36
C GLU A 160 5.70 18.16 -13.41
N PRO A 161 6.93 18.71 -13.34
CA PRO A 161 7.42 19.67 -14.31
C PRO A 161 7.82 19.07 -15.66
N VAL A 162 8.28 17.80 -15.66
CA VAL A 162 8.85 17.16 -16.86
C VAL A 162 7.83 16.37 -17.67
N LEU A 163 6.86 15.74 -17.00
CA LEU A 163 5.94 14.81 -17.63
C LEU A 163 4.52 15.38 -17.73
N THR A 164 3.91 15.19 -18.91
CA THR A 164 2.47 15.45 -19.06
C THR A 164 1.68 14.47 -18.19
N LEU A 165 0.47 14.85 -17.80
CA LEU A 165 -0.39 14.01 -16.97
C LEU A 165 -0.64 12.61 -17.57
N ARG A 166 -0.82 12.54 -18.90
CA ARG A 166 -0.95 11.28 -19.64
C ARG A 166 0.31 10.42 -19.54
N SER A 167 1.48 11.03 -19.67
CA SER A 167 2.77 10.31 -19.57
C SER A 167 3.00 9.80 -18.14
N GLN A 168 2.59 10.56 -17.13
CA GLN A 168 2.66 10.12 -15.72
C GLN A 168 1.79 8.89 -15.47
N VAL A 169 0.53 8.89 -15.94
CA VAL A 169 -0.38 7.75 -15.82
C VAL A 169 0.17 6.51 -16.54
N LEU A 170 0.69 6.67 -17.76
CA LEU A 170 1.27 5.55 -18.51
C LEU A 170 2.53 5.01 -17.84
N SER A 171 3.45 5.88 -17.40
CA SER A 171 4.67 5.47 -16.70
C SER A 171 4.35 4.73 -15.40
N TRP A 172 3.39 5.24 -14.63
CA TRP A 172 2.92 4.59 -13.41
C TRP A 172 2.32 3.21 -13.72
N SER A 173 1.50 3.11 -14.77
CA SER A 173 0.86 1.84 -15.18
C SER A 173 1.89 0.81 -15.63
N VAL A 174 2.90 1.21 -16.40
CA VAL A 174 4.01 0.34 -16.82
C VAL A 174 4.81 -0.15 -15.61
N LEU A 175 5.12 0.76 -14.68
CA LEU A 175 5.85 0.40 -13.46
C LEU A 175 5.01 -0.51 -12.56
N TYR A 176 3.67 -0.35 -12.55
CA TYR A 176 2.77 -1.25 -11.83
C TYR A 176 2.78 -2.67 -12.44
N VAL A 177 2.81 -2.80 -13.77
CA VAL A 177 2.96 -4.12 -14.44
C VAL A 177 4.31 -4.76 -14.06
N ALA A 178 5.39 -3.98 -14.04
CA ALA A 178 6.68 -4.48 -13.55
C ALA A 178 6.64 -4.95 -12.09
N TYR A 179 5.94 -4.20 -11.22
CA TYR A 179 5.67 -4.60 -9.85
C TYR A 179 4.91 -5.95 -9.77
N VAL A 180 3.89 -6.17 -10.61
CA VAL A 180 3.14 -7.43 -10.66
C VAL A 180 4.06 -8.61 -10.96
N VAL A 181 4.97 -8.46 -11.92
CA VAL A 181 5.99 -9.49 -12.23
C VAL A 181 6.90 -9.74 -11.03
N LEU A 182 7.40 -8.69 -10.38
CA LEU A 182 8.25 -8.80 -9.19
C LEU A 182 7.53 -9.49 -8.02
N ALA A 183 6.26 -9.17 -7.79
CA ALA A 183 5.43 -9.81 -6.78
C ALA A 183 5.24 -11.30 -7.06
N ALA A 184 5.00 -11.68 -8.31
CA ALA A 184 4.93 -13.08 -8.73
C ALA A 184 6.25 -13.83 -8.47
N LEU A 185 7.39 -13.20 -8.78
CA LEU A 185 8.72 -13.76 -8.50
C LEU A 185 8.98 -13.95 -6.99
N CYS A 186 8.39 -13.13 -6.13
CA CYS A 186 8.44 -13.29 -4.68
C CYS A 186 7.50 -14.42 -4.18
N GLY A 187 6.37 -14.63 -4.84
CA GLY A 187 5.44 -15.69 -4.51
C GLY A 187 5.94 -17.11 -4.84
N MET A 188 6.75 -17.27 -5.90
CA MET A 188 7.22 -18.57 -6.36
C MET A 188 7.90 -19.43 -5.29
N PRO A 189 8.88 -18.94 -4.49
CA PRO A 189 9.50 -19.75 -3.46
C PRO A 189 8.55 -20.09 -2.30
N VAL A 190 7.62 -19.20 -1.97
CA VAL A 190 6.58 -19.45 -0.97
C VAL A 190 5.65 -20.56 -1.44
N TRP A 191 5.28 -20.55 -2.71
CA TRP A 191 4.51 -21.61 -3.35
C TRP A 191 5.24 -22.96 -3.30
N ARG A 192 6.54 -22.98 -3.65
CA ARG A 192 7.37 -24.20 -3.61
C ARG A 192 7.50 -24.74 -2.21
N LEU A 193 7.71 -23.86 -1.22
CA LEU A 193 7.74 -24.23 0.20
C LEU A 193 6.43 -24.89 0.63
N GLY A 194 5.28 -24.28 0.28
CA GLY A 194 3.97 -24.84 0.59
C GLY A 194 3.69 -26.18 -0.11
N ARG A 195 4.26 -26.43 -1.31
CA ARG A 195 4.19 -27.73 -1.96
C ARG A 195 5.03 -28.80 -1.25
N ALA A 196 6.23 -28.45 -0.84
CA ALA A 196 7.14 -29.37 -0.13
C ALA A 196 6.54 -29.83 1.20
N LEU A 197 5.91 -28.92 1.94
CA LEU A 197 5.22 -29.24 3.21
C LEU A 197 4.03 -30.21 3.01
N ILE A 198 3.28 -30.08 1.90
CA ILE A 198 2.14 -30.97 1.59
C ILE A 198 2.64 -32.34 1.11
N ALA A 199 3.76 -32.41 0.39
CA ALA A 199 4.30 -33.65 -0.16
C ALA A 199 4.99 -34.57 0.89
N GLY A 200 5.04 -34.14 2.17
CA GLY A 200 5.56 -34.98 3.28
C GLY A 200 7.07 -35.23 3.26
N GLY A 201 7.82 -34.55 2.37
CA GLY A 201 9.23 -34.83 2.15
C GLY A 201 10.25 -34.05 3.00
N VAL A 202 9.83 -33.02 3.74
CA VAL A 202 10.75 -32.13 4.50
C VAL A 202 10.15 -31.79 5.89
N ALA A 203 9.30 -32.66 6.40
CA ALA A 203 8.48 -32.36 7.56
C ALA A 203 9.26 -32.09 8.85
N SER A 204 10.40 -32.74 9.12
CA SER A 204 11.03 -32.67 10.43
C SER A 204 11.78 -31.36 10.72
N GLY A 205 12.53 -30.80 9.77
CA GLY A 205 13.34 -29.61 10.01
C GLY A 205 12.57 -28.27 9.90
N VAL A 206 11.68 -28.16 8.90
CA VAL A 206 10.90 -26.94 8.67
C VAL A 206 9.71 -26.85 9.61
N GLU A 207 9.06 -27.99 9.91
CA GLU A 207 7.98 -28.06 10.89
C GLU A 207 8.50 -27.76 12.30
N GLN A 208 9.70 -28.22 12.63
CA GLN A 208 10.36 -27.90 13.89
C GLN A 208 10.79 -26.43 13.96
N ALA A 209 11.27 -25.83 12.88
CA ALA A 209 11.59 -24.42 12.82
C ALA A 209 10.33 -23.51 12.82
N VAL A 210 9.24 -23.95 12.19
CA VAL A 210 7.94 -23.27 12.21
C VAL A 210 7.28 -23.42 13.56
N SER A 211 7.29 -24.64 14.18
CA SER A 211 6.72 -24.88 15.50
C SER A 211 7.49 -24.17 16.62
N LEU A 212 8.83 -24.10 16.54
CA LEU A 212 9.64 -23.33 17.49
C LEU A 212 9.37 -21.82 17.39
N ARG A 213 9.07 -21.32 16.18
CA ARG A 213 8.69 -19.90 16.00
C ARG A 213 7.26 -19.64 16.44
N THR A 214 6.32 -20.55 16.18
CA THR A 214 4.94 -20.44 16.67
C THR A 214 4.93 -20.49 18.21
N ALA A 215 5.72 -21.40 18.81
CA ALA A 215 5.88 -21.49 20.25
C ALA A 215 6.61 -20.27 20.86
N ALA A 216 7.49 -19.61 20.11
CA ALA A 216 8.13 -18.36 20.54
C ALA A 216 7.16 -17.16 20.41
N ASP A 217 6.32 -17.15 19.40
CA ASP A 217 5.25 -16.14 19.20
C ASP A 217 4.11 -16.31 20.23
N GLU A 218 3.81 -17.54 20.62
CA GLU A 218 2.87 -17.85 21.72
C GLU A 218 3.40 -17.49 23.12
N ARG A 219 4.71 -17.39 23.30
CA ARG A 219 5.35 -16.96 24.56
C ARG A 219 5.38 -15.46 24.75
N THR A 220 5.13 -14.67 23.73
CA THR A 220 4.94 -13.23 23.89
C THR A 220 3.59 -12.98 24.56
N PRO A 221 3.57 -12.39 25.79
CA PRO A 221 2.31 -12.11 26.48
C PRO A 221 1.46 -11.21 25.57
N ARG A 222 0.21 -11.63 25.37
CA ARG A 222 -0.75 -10.80 24.61
C ARG A 222 -0.84 -9.43 25.27
N PRO A 223 -0.71 -8.33 24.52
CA PRO A 223 -0.83 -7.00 25.11
C PRO A 223 -2.18 -6.85 25.80
N SER A 224 -2.22 -6.18 26.93
CA SER A 224 -3.46 -5.89 27.64
C SER A 224 -4.39 -5.03 26.76
N LEU A 225 -5.69 -5.08 26.99
CA LEU A 225 -6.67 -4.23 26.28
C LEU A 225 -6.33 -2.74 26.44
N LEU A 226 -5.81 -2.34 27.60
CA LEU A 226 -5.34 -0.98 27.86
C LEU A 226 -4.15 -0.62 26.97
N THR A 227 -3.18 -1.51 26.82
CA THR A 227 -2.01 -1.32 25.94
C THR A 227 -2.44 -1.21 24.47
N MET A 228 -3.38 -2.05 24.04
CA MET A 228 -3.94 -1.98 22.68
C MET A 228 -4.70 -0.67 22.46
N GLY A 229 -5.49 -0.23 23.46
CA GLY A 229 -6.19 1.05 23.43
C GLY A 229 -5.23 2.24 23.34
N LEU A 230 -4.13 2.23 24.10
CA LEU A 230 -3.09 3.25 24.03
C LEU A 230 -2.42 3.30 22.65
N TRP A 231 -2.12 2.16 22.05
CA TRP A 231 -1.54 2.13 20.70
C TRP A 231 -2.51 2.73 19.66
N LEU A 232 -3.80 2.39 19.75
CA LEU A 232 -4.82 2.97 18.88
C LEU A 232 -4.96 4.48 19.08
N LEU A 233 -5.01 4.94 20.34
CA LEU A 233 -5.13 6.36 20.65
C LEU A 233 -3.91 7.16 20.18
N LEU A 234 -2.68 6.67 20.39
CA LEU A 234 -1.47 7.34 19.93
C LEU A 234 -1.42 7.42 18.38
N SER A 235 -1.79 6.34 17.70
CA SER A 235 -1.85 6.34 16.24
C SER A 235 -2.93 7.28 15.71
N ALA A 236 -4.11 7.29 16.35
CA ALA A 236 -5.21 8.19 15.99
C ALA A 236 -4.82 9.66 16.25
N ALA A 237 -4.21 9.97 17.39
CA ALA A 237 -3.76 11.32 17.73
C ALA A 237 -2.74 11.84 16.71
N SER A 238 -1.76 11.01 16.30
CA SER A 238 -0.79 11.35 15.26
C SER A 238 -1.47 11.68 13.94
N SER A 239 -2.43 10.84 13.50
CA SER A 239 -3.18 11.06 12.26
C SER A 239 -4.04 12.33 12.32
N VAL A 240 -4.70 12.59 13.45
CA VAL A 240 -5.51 13.80 13.66
C VAL A 240 -4.62 15.05 13.64
N MET A 241 -3.48 15.03 14.31
CA MET A 241 -2.54 16.15 14.27
C MET A 241 -2.02 16.41 12.87
N PHE A 242 -1.64 15.36 12.15
CA PHE A 242 -1.20 15.48 10.77
C PHE A 242 -2.28 16.14 9.88
N LEU A 243 -3.51 15.64 9.94
CA LEU A 243 -4.64 16.19 9.18
C LEU A 243 -4.95 17.63 9.57
N ALA A 244 -4.95 17.95 10.87
CA ALA A 244 -5.20 19.30 11.36
C ALA A 244 -4.14 20.28 10.89
N THR A 245 -2.85 19.92 10.98
CA THR A 245 -1.72 20.74 10.51
C THR A 245 -1.79 20.94 9.00
N THR A 246 -2.05 19.89 8.24
CA THR A 246 -2.21 19.97 6.78
C THR A 246 -3.38 20.87 6.41
N ASN A 247 -4.52 20.74 7.08
CA ASN A 247 -5.69 21.58 6.85
C ASN A 247 -5.39 23.05 7.12
N GLN A 248 -4.70 23.35 8.23
CA GLN A 248 -4.32 24.72 8.58
C GLN A 248 -3.36 25.32 7.55
N LEU A 249 -2.33 24.57 7.15
CA LEU A 249 -1.39 25.01 6.11
C LEU A 249 -2.08 25.27 4.76
N CYS A 250 -3.04 24.43 4.38
CA CYS A 250 -3.80 24.61 3.15
C CYS A 250 -4.72 25.85 3.19
N ILE A 251 -5.18 26.26 4.37
CA ILE A 251 -5.97 27.49 4.54
C ILE A 251 -5.07 28.73 4.49
N ASP A 252 -3.95 28.70 5.20
CA ASP A 252 -3.12 29.90 5.44
C ASP A 252 -2.13 30.17 4.28
N VAL A 253 -1.65 29.16 3.58
CA VAL A 253 -0.59 29.32 2.56
C VAL A 253 -1.11 29.11 1.14
N ALA A 254 -1.47 27.91 0.80
CA ALA A 254 -2.09 27.51 -0.48
C ALA A 254 -2.45 26.04 -0.50
N THR A 255 -3.43 25.67 -1.32
CA THR A 255 -3.78 24.26 -1.58
C THR A 255 -2.85 23.65 -2.63
N VAL A 256 -1.59 23.45 -2.26
CA VAL A 256 -0.60 22.83 -3.14
C VAL A 256 -0.30 21.40 -2.67
N PRO A 257 -0.28 20.40 -3.55
CA PRO A 257 0.01 19.00 -3.17
C PRO A 257 1.30 18.81 -2.38
N PHE A 258 2.29 19.67 -2.59
CA PHE A 258 3.57 19.65 -1.90
C PHE A 258 3.47 19.91 -0.39
N LEU A 259 2.52 20.72 0.05
CA LEU A 259 2.32 21.02 1.48
C LEU A 259 1.85 19.83 2.32
N TRP A 260 1.49 18.71 1.70
CA TRP A 260 1.16 17.49 2.43
C TRP A 260 2.36 16.65 2.82
N ILE A 261 3.50 16.92 2.22
CA ILE A 261 4.74 16.20 2.48
C ILE A 261 5.50 16.85 3.64
N LEU A 262 5.24 18.14 3.89
CA LEU A 262 5.98 18.95 4.85
C LEU A 262 5.54 18.81 6.32
N PRO A 263 4.25 18.64 6.68
CA PRO A 263 3.85 18.54 8.09
C PRO A 263 4.22 17.26 8.80
#